data_5fbe307cbb745605890f88ae0d070495
#
_entry.id   5fbe307cbb745605890f88ae0d070495
#
_cell.length_a   1.000
_cell.length_b   1.000
_cell.length_c   1.000
_cell.angle_alpha   90.00
_cell.angle_beta   90.00
_cell.angle_gamma   90.00
#
_symmetry.space_group_name_H-M   'P 1'
#
loop_
_entity.id
_entity.type
_entity.pdbx_description
1 polymer ?
#
loop_
_entity_poly.entity_id
_entity_poly.type
_entity_poly.pdbx_seq_one_letter_code
_entity_poly.pdbx_strand_id
1 'polypeptide(L)'
;FNAEYGVVETTYTEADESYAAKRRSQKSGVRTRQLPGVSPLVFSRFLLEKTAFLSLSDMGKALPSYEEIPIACRMDEAVQSEYKRIENALVQVLRSDRRAAQKILSAYLNLLTVYPDQPYDQKPILYPDSDVPIVEPENIGDADTLGEKEQRTLEIVRAAIQNRERALIYTSWVRTDSQQKLKKLLTDEGYCTEILTDKIKTTDREDWVQKKLAAGMQVLIVNPSLVETGLDLNAFTTLVFYSMGYKLFTLRQASRRSWRINQKAPAVKVYMLYYEDTMQQKCLKLMASKLAVAGLIEGNFSEEGLAAMSDVQDMTSQMAKELMLGIRDNVEDIAAAFKKMAFENPDREVPDVPAEETFLPPE
;
A
#
# COMPACT_ATOMS: atom_id res chain seq x y z
N PHE A 1 21.69 18.69 -16.62
CA PHE A 1 21.33 17.42 -15.98
C PHE A 1 19.85 17.09 -16.24
N ASN A 2 18.91 17.92 -15.79
CA ASN A 2 17.47 17.61 -15.90
C ASN A 2 16.96 17.45 -17.34
N ALA A 3 17.54 18.16 -18.32
CA ALA A 3 17.20 18.03 -19.72
C ALA A 3 17.74 16.75 -20.39
N GLU A 4 18.80 16.17 -19.82
CA GLU A 4 19.48 15.01 -20.37
C GLU A 4 19.09 13.71 -19.64
N TYR A 5 18.91 13.78 -18.33
CA TYR A 5 18.67 12.63 -17.47
C TYR A 5 17.33 12.67 -16.72
N GLY A 6 16.63 13.80 -16.75
CA GLY A 6 15.28 13.91 -16.20
C GLY A 6 14.24 13.48 -17.20
N VAL A 7 12.97 13.39 -16.75
CA VAL A 7 11.83 13.17 -17.62
C VAL A 7 11.16 14.52 -17.90
N VAL A 8 11.04 14.85 -19.18
CA VAL A 8 10.49 16.12 -19.64
C VAL A 8 9.30 15.82 -20.51
N GLU A 9 8.12 16.28 -20.08
CA GLU A 9 6.92 16.27 -20.89
C GLU A 9 6.85 17.55 -21.70
N THR A 10 6.79 17.42 -23.03
CA THR A 10 6.64 18.56 -23.94
C THR A 10 5.27 18.48 -24.59
N THR A 11 4.38 19.41 -24.22
CA THR A 11 3.04 19.51 -24.80
C THR A 11 3.05 20.57 -25.90
N TYR A 12 2.70 20.15 -27.10
CA TYR A 12 2.51 21.03 -28.23
C TYR A 12 1.04 21.40 -28.30
N THR A 13 0.71 22.70 -28.29
CA THR A 13 -0.64 23.20 -28.49
C THR A 13 -0.70 23.73 -29.92
N GLU A 14 -1.44 23.05 -30.78
CA GLU A 14 -1.74 23.56 -32.13
C GLU A 14 -2.74 24.71 -32.04
N ALA A 15 -2.56 25.70 -32.88
CA ALA A 15 -3.53 26.79 -33.03
C ALA A 15 -4.81 26.22 -33.67
N ASP A 16 -5.94 26.31 -32.97
CA ASP A 16 -7.23 25.95 -33.53
C ASP A 16 -7.64 27.01 -34.56
N GLU A 17 -7.67 26.66 -35.84
CA GLU A 17 -8.06 27.53 -36.94
C GLU A 17 -9.59 27.71 -37.06
N SER A 18 -10.38 27.16 -36.15
CA SER A 18 -11.83 27.30 -36.17
C SER A 18 -12.28 28.76 -35.94
N TYR A 19 -13.40 29.15 -36.53
CA TYR A 19 -13.96 30.51 -36.42
C TYR A 19 -14.30 30.94 -34.99
N ALA A 20 -14.51 29.98 -34.08
CA ALA A 20 -14.75 30.18 -32.66
C ALA A 20 -13.46 30.53 -31.88
N ALA A 21 -12.31 30.10 -32.36
CA ALA A 21 -10.99 30.34 -31.72
C ALA A 21 -10.45 31.75 -32.03
N LYS A 22 -10.90 32.42 -33.07
CA LYS A 22 -10.49 33.81 -33.37
C LYS A 22 -10.84 34.83 -32.29
N ARG A 23 -11.77 34.51 -31.38
CA ARG A 23 -12.11 35.36 -30.21
C ARG A 23 -11.25 35.10 -28.99
N ARG A 24 -10.51 33.97 -28.93
CA ARG A 24 -9.52 33.69 -27.90
C ARG A 24 -8.20 33.42 -28.61
N SER A 25 -7.27 34.36 -28.53
CA SER A 25 -5.93 34.18 -29.13
C SER A 25 -5.20 33.04 -28.43
N GLN A 26 -5.50 31.79 -28.80
CA GLN A 26 -4.67 30.66 -28.48
C GLN A 26 -3.46 30.69 -29.43
N LYS A 27 -2.36 31.22 -28.93
CA LYS A 27 -1.08 31.13 -29.62
C LYS A 27 -0.62 29.67 -29.57
N SER A 28 -0.14 29.14 -30.70
CA SER A 28 0.63 27.89 -30.68
C SER A 28 1.76 28.05 -29.68
N GLY A 29 1.88 27.11 -28.78
CA GLY A 29 2.87 27.17 -27.74
C GLY A 29 3.41 25.78 -27.40
N VAL A 30 4.71 25.75 -27.11
CA VAL A 30 5.37 24.58 -26.57
C VAL A 30 5.45 24.78 -25.05
N ARG A 31 4.80 23.93 -24.30
CA ARG A 31 4.88 23.92 -22.84
C ARG A 31 5.68 22.72 -22.39
N THR A 32 6.80 23.00 -21.76
CA THR A 32 7.67 21.98 -21.19
C THR A 32 7.46 21.91 -19.70
N ARG A 33 7.21 20.72 -19.18
CA ARG A 33 7.07 20.43 -17.74
C ARG A 33 8.08 19.34 -17.37
N GLN A 34 8.80 19.56 -16.29
CA GLN A 34 9.62 18.51 -15.68
C GLN A 34 8.72 17.59 -14.85
N LEU A 35 8.82 16.29 -15.10
CA LEU A 35 8.17 15.25 -14.33
C LEU A 35 9.15 14.60 -13.36
N PRO A 36 8.67 14.03 -12.24
CA PRO A 36 9.53 13.21 -11.37
C PRO A 36 10.04 12.01 -12.16
N GLY A 37 11.30 11.66 -12.03
CA GLY A 37 11.92 10.49 -12.67
C GLY A 37 13.30 10.77 -13.21
N VAL A 38 14.02 9.70 -13.43
CA VAL A 38 15.43 9.71 -13.83
C VAL A 38 15.64 8.67 -14.91
N SER A 39 16.36 9.04 -15.96
CA SER A 39 16.76 8.10 -17.02
C SER A 39 17.61 6.97 -16.45
N PRO A 40 17.42 5.71 -16.87
CA PRO A 40 18.31 4.59 -16.53
C PRO A 40 19.80 4.85 -16.81
N LEU A 41 20.09 5.75 -17.74
CA LEU A 41 21.47 6.17 -18.05
C LEU A 41 22.20 6.82 -16.87
N VAL A 42 21.49 7.42 -15.93
CA VAL A 42 22.10 7.96 -14.69
C VAL A 42 22.73 6.83 -13.88
N PHE A 43 22.04 5.70 -13.81
CA PHE A 43 22.54 4.54 -13.10
C PHE A 43 23.83 4.03 -13.73
N SER A 44 23.84 3.78 -15.03
CA SER A 44 25.01 3.24 -15.73
C SER A 44 26.19 4.22 -15.77
N ARG A 45 25.94 5.52 -15.94
CA ARG A 45 27.01 6.53 -16.07
C ARG A 45 27.57 7.02 -14.75
N PHE A 46 26.76 7.10 -13.70
CA PHE A 46 27.17 7.80 -12.48
C PHE A 46 27.17 6.93 -11.23
N LEU A 47 26.37 5.86 -11.20
CA LEU A 47 26.20 5.05 -10.00
C LEU A 47 26.99 3.74 -10.07
N LEU A 48 26.93 3.02 -11.20
CA LEU A 48 27.44 1.66 -11.29
C LEU A 48 28.93 1.53 -10.89
N GLU A 49 29.77 2.47 -11.35
CA GLU A 49 31.22 2.43 -11.06
C GLU A 49 31.61 3.02 -9.69
N LYS A 50 30.67 3.72 -9.02
CA LYS A 50 30.95 4.49 -7.79
C LYS A 50 30.18 3.99 -6.59
N THR A 51 29.35 2.97 -6.76
CA THR A 51 28.45 2.46 -5.73
C THR A 51 28.76 1.00 -5.45
N ALA A 52 29.02 0.68 -4.20
CA ALA A 52 28.99 -0.69 -3.71
C ALA A 52 27.56 -1.01 -3.28
N PHE A 53 26.98 -2.05 -3.86
CA PHE A 53 25.65 -2.53 -3.51
C PHE A 53 25.79 -3.62 -2.47
N LEU A 54 25.13 -3.44 -1.33
CA LEU A 54 25.00 -4.45 -0.28
C LEU A 54 23.53 -4.59 0.05
N SER A 55 22.94 -5.69 -0.32
CA SER A 55 21.57 -6.02 0.04
C SER A 55 21.53 -6.77 1.39
N LEU A 56 20.38 -6.79 2.03
CA LEU A 56 20.22 -7.61 3.23
C LEU A 56 20.42 -9.11 2.93
N SER A 57 20.08 -9.56 1.72
CA SER A 57 20.32 -10.93 1.26
C SER A 57 21.79 -11.31 1.21
N ASP A 58 22.70 -10.33 0.99
CA ASP A 58 24.15 -10.58 0.98
C ASP A 58 24.72 -10.87 2.39
N MET A 59 23.92 -10.57 3.43
CA MET A 59 24.27 -10.91 4.82
C MET A 59 24.06 -12.40 5.14
N GLY A 60 23.63 -13.17 4.15
CA GLY A 60 23.65 -14.63 4.15
C GLY A 60 22.76 -15.25 5.22
N LYS A 61 23.30 -16.21 5.99
CA LYS A 61 22.56 -17.08 6.89
C LYS A 61 21.94 -16.39 8.13
N ALA A 62 22.23 -15.12 8.36
CA ALA A 62 21.75 -14.40 9.56
C ALA A 62 20.29 -13.95 9.48
N LEU A 63 19.70 -13.88 8.26
CA LEU A 63 18.33 -13.40 8.06
C LEU A 63 17.31 -14.54 7.97
N PRO A 64 16.07 -14.36 8.49
CA PRO A 64 14.99 -15.31 8.25
C PRO A 64 14.55 -15.30 6.79
N SER A 65 13.87 -16.34 6.35
CA SER A 65 13.12 -16.28 5.09
C SER A 65 12.09 -15.16 5.12
N TYR A 66 11.81 -14.55 3.97
CA TYR A 66 10.89 -13.42 3.85
C TYR A 66 10.00 -13.60 2.62
N GLU A 67 8.71 -13.46 2.82
CA GLU A 67 7.74 -13.63 1.75
C GLU A 67 6.65 -12.56 1.83
N GLU A 68 6.33 -11.93 0.69
CA GLU A 68 5.21 -11.02 0.52
C GLU A 68 4.11 -11.71 -0.29
N ILE A 69 2.93 -11.88 0.33
CA ILE A 69 1.84 -12.71 -0.18
C ILE A 69 0.62 -11.82 -0.44
N PRO A 70 0.33 -11.44 -1.69
CA PRO A 70 -0.90 -10.74 -2.02
C PRO A 70 -2.09 -11.70 -1.92
N ILE A 71 -3.16 -11.25 -1.23
CA ILE A 71 -4.41 -11.99 -1.08
C ILE A 71 -5.55 -11.19 -1.67
N ALA A 72 -6.13 -11.72 -2.73
CA ALA A 72 -7.31 -11.18 -3.36
C ALA A 72 -8.56 -11.56 -2.56
N CYS A 73 -9.42 -10.58 -2.32
CA CYS A 73 -10.71 -10.72 -1.68
C CYS A 73 -11.81 -10.22 -2.62
N ARG A 74 -13.02 -10.71 -2.46
CA ARG A 74 -14.18 -10.30 -3.26
C ARG A 74 -15.15 -9.50 -2.39
N MET A 75 -15.69 -8.46 -2.98
CA MET A 75 -16.79 -7.73 -2.37
C MET A 75 -18.10 -8.51 -2.51
N ASP A 76 -18.99 -8.37 -1.53
CA ASP A 76 -20.36 -8.80 -1.70
C ASP A 76 -21.03 -8.09 -2.87
N GLU A 77 -22.01 -8.72 -3.51
CA GLU A 77 -22.64 -8.22 -4.73
C GLU A 77 -23.21 -6.81 -4.58
N ALA A 78 -23.81 -6.51 -3.42
CA ALA A 78 -24.36 -5.19 -3.13
C ALA A 78 -23.26 -4.13 -3.05
N VAL A 79 -22.16 -4.42 -2.32
CA VAL A 79 -20.98 -3.52 -2.21
C VAL A 79 -20.33 -3.33 -3.56
N GLN A 80 -20.19 -4.40 -4.35
CA GLN A 80 -19.60 -4.33 -5.69
C GLN A 80 -20.44 -3.48 -6.65
N SER A 81 -21.76 -3.61 -6.60
CA SER A 81 -22.69 -2.84 -7.44
C SER A 81 -22.60 -1.35 -7.13
N GLU A 82 -22.59 -0.99 -5.86
CA GLU A 82 -22.46 0.40 -5.42
C GLU A 82 -21.05 0.96 -5.73
N TYR A 83 -20.00 0.16 -5.49
CA TYR A 83 -18.65 0.55 -5.88
C TYR A 83 -18.57 0.92 -7.35
N LYS A 84 -19.16 0.12 -8.24
CA LYS A 84 -19.20 0.41 -9.69
C LYS A 84 -20.03 1.65 -10.03
N ARG A 85 -21.10 1.90 -9.30
CA ARG A 85 -21.88 3.14 -9.44
C ARG A 85 -21.03 4.36 -9.11
N ILE A 86 -20.29 4.31 -7.99
CA ILE A 86 -19.37 5.37 -7.57
C ILE A 86 -18.27 5.57 -8.61
N GLU A 87 -17.65 4.49 -9.09
CA GLU A 87 -16.60 4.53 -10.12
C GLU A 87 -17.09 5.18 -11.42
N ASN A 88 -18.25 4.76 -11.90
CA ASN A 88 -18.83 5.29 -13.13
C ASN A 88 -19.16 6.78 -13.04
N ALA A 89 -19.64 7.26 -11.89
CA ALA A 89 -19.90 8.69 -11.69
C ALA A 89 -18.63 9.52 -11.82
N LEU A 90 -17.49 9.06 -11.28
CA LEU A 90 -16.19 9.74 -11.48
C LEU A 90 -15.78 9.73 -12.96
N VAL A 91 -15.89 8.58 -13.64
CA VAL A 91 -15.53 8.48 -15.07
C VAL A 91 -16.34 9.45 -15.91
N GLN A 92 -17.62 9.63 -15.60
CA GLN A 92 -18.49 10.61 -16.29
C GLN A 92 -17.98 12.06 -16.07
N VAL A 93 -17.61 12.43 -14.85
CA VAL A 93 -17.07 13.78 -14.58
C VAL A 93 -15.71 13.97 -15.25
N LEU A 94 -14.85 12.96 -15.27
CA LEU A 94 -13.55 13.02 -15.98
C LEU A 94 -13.71 13.26 -17.48
N ARG A 95 -14.81 12.77 -18.08
CA ARG A 95 -15.12 12.95 -19.51
C ARG A 95 -15.82 14.27 -19.82
N SER A 96 -16.70 14.75 -18.93
CA SER A 96 -17.56 15.93 -19.17
C SER A 96 -16.95 17.24 -18.69
N ASP A 97 -16.29 17.24 -17.51
CA ASP A 97 -15.68 18.43 -16.91
C ASP A 97 -14.30 18.13 -16.32
N ARG A 98 -13.29 18.26 -17.17
CA ARG A 98 -11.89 18.00 -16.79
C ARG A 98 -11.38 18.92 -15.66
N ARG A 99 -11.92 20.15 -15.51
CA ARG A 99 -11.48 21.07 -14.47
C ARG A 99 -12.07 20.67 -13.11
N ALA A 100 -13.35 20.34 -13.07
CA ALA A 100 -13.97 19.80 -11.88
C ALA A 100 -13.28 18.49 -11.46
N ALA A 101 -13.06 17.58 -12.40
CA ALA A 101 -12.39 16.32 -12.16
C ALA A 101 -11.02 16.48 -11.50
N GLN A 102 -10.18 17.43 -11.94
CA GLN A 102 -8.88 17.68 -11.33
C GLN A 102 -8.97 18.12 -9.86
N LYS A 103 -10.00 18.90 -9.50
CA LYS A 103 -10.19 19.37 -8.11
C LYS A 103 -10.64 18.25 -7.16
N ILE A 104 -11.46 17.33 -7.65
CA ILE A 104 -12.06 16.26 -6.83
C ILE A 104 -11.29 14.95 -6.88
N LEU A 105 -10.36 14.79 -7.81
CA LEU A 105 -9.69 13.53 -8.12
C LEU A 105 -9.11 12.85 -6.86
N SER A 106 -8.40 13.60 -6.03
CA SER A 106 -7.79 13.05 -4.83
C SER A 106 -8.83 12.53 -3.82
N ALA A 107 -9.92 13.29 -3.60
CA ALA A 107 -11.00 12.87 -2.72
C ALA A 107 -11.72 11.62 -3.26
N TYR A 108 -11.91 11.57 -4.58
CA TYR A 108 -12.58 10.46 -5.22
C TYR A 108 -11.74 9.17 -5.21
N LEU A 109 -10.45 9.26 -5.52
CA LEU A 109 -9.52 8.12 -5.43
C LEU A 109 -9.44 7.59 -4.00
N ASN A 110 -9.48 8.49 -3.01
CA ASN A 110 -9.54 8.11 -1.61
C ASN A 110 -10.84 7.34 -1.30
N LEU A 111 -11.99 7.85 -1.74
CA LEU A 111 -13.28 7.17 -1.59
C LEU A 111 -13.25 5.77 -2.21
N LEU A 112 -12.82 5.64 -3.46
CA LEU A 112 -12.72 4.35 -4.16
C LEU A 112 -11.76 3.36 -3.48
N THR A 113 -10.78 3.85 -2.74
CA THR A 113 -9.86 2.98 -1.99
C THR A 113 -10.42 2.55 -0.64
N VAL A 114 -11.17 3.44 0.03
CA VAL A 114 -11.72 3.21 1.37
C VAL A 114 -13.04 2.46 1.34
N TYR A 115 -13.92 2.78 0.39
CA TYR A 115 -15.29 2.24 0.33
C TYR A 115 -15.38 0.71 0.40
N PRO A 116 -14.52 -0.07 -0.27
CA PRO A 116 -14.56 -1.53 -0.14
C PRO A 116 -14.33 -2.06 1.29
N ASP A 117 -13.53 -1.34 2.10
CA ASP A 117 -13.24 -1.71 3.49
C ASP A 117 -14.31 -1.21 4.48
N GLN A 118 -15.01 -0.12 4.12
CA GLN A 118 -16.06 0.49 4.93
C GLN A 118 -17.16 1.04 4.01
N PRO A 119 -18.11 0.19 3.57
CA PRO A 119 -19.18 0.60 2.65
C PRO A 119 -20.34 1.30 3.39
N TYR A 120 -20.04 2.09 4.42
CA TYR A 120 -20.99 2.87 5.22
C TYR A 120 -20.32 4.14 5.75
N ASP A 121 -21.13 5.11 6.14
CA ASP A 121 -20.70 6.40 6.72
C ASP A 121 -19.69 7.17 5.85
N GLN A 122 -19.76 7.00 4.52
CA GLN A 122 -18.91 7.73 3.58
C GLN A 122 -19.55 9.09 3.25
N LYS A 123 -18.70 10.10 3.13
CA LYS A 123 -19.15 11.45 2.77
C LYS A 123 -19.42 11.56 1.27
N PRO A 124 -20.44 12.34 0.85
CA PRO A 124 -20.67 12.63 -0.55
C PRO A 124 -19.48 13.39 -1.16
N ILE A 125 -19.25 13.16 -2.43
CA ILE A 125 -18.33 13.98 -3.24
C ILE A 125 -19.17 15.03 -3.97
N LEU A 126 -18.88 16.29 -3.71
CA LEU A 126 -19.59 17.42 -4.27
C LEU A 126 -18.87 18.01 -5.48
N TYR A 127 -19.60 18.67 -6.36
CA TYR A 127 -18.99 19.52 -7.39
C TYR A 127 -18.19 20.64 -6.75
N PRO A 128 -17.03 21.02 -7.31
CA PRO A 128 -16.23 22.12 -6.78
C PRO A 128 -17.03 23.40 -6.68
N ASP A 129 -16.94 24.07 -5.54
CA ASP A 129 -17.60 25.35 -5.26
C ASP A 129 -19.16 25.24 -5.31
N SER A 130 -19.72 24.07 -5.01
CA SER A 130 -21.16 23.78 -5.04
C SER A 130 -21.54 22.75 -3.98
N ASP A 131 -22.79 22.79 -3.53
CA ASP A 131 -23.38 21.79 -2.64
C ASP A 131 -24.07 20.64 -3.40
N VAL A 132 -23.94 20.61 -4.74
CA VAL A 132 -24.52 19.56 -5.55
C VAL A 132 -23.64 18.31 -5.50
N PRO A 133 -24.17 17.16 -5.10
CA PRO A 133 -23.39 15.93 -5.06
C PRO A 133 -23.14 15.38 -6.47
N ILE A 134 -21.90 14.99 -6.72
CA ILE A 134 -21.53 14.15 -7.88
C ILE A 134 -21.95 12.72 -7.60
N VAL A 135 -21.63 12.28 -6.39
CA VAL A 135 -22.03 10.96 -5.85
C VAL A 135 -22.23 11.05 -4.36
N GLU A 136 -23.27 10.43 -3.90
CA GLU A 136 -23.57 10.16 -2.50
C GLU A 136 -23.50 8.64 -2.34
N PRO A 137 -22.50 8.11 -1.61
CA PRO A 137 -22.34 6.67 -1.43
C PRO A 137 -23.48 6.11 -0.58
N GLU A 138 -24.05 5.00 -1.01
CA GLU A 138 -25.04 4.28 -0.21
C GLU A 138 -24.36 3.51 0.93
N ASN A 139 -25.04 3.46 2.08
CA ASN A 139 -24.62 2.63 3.19
C ASN A 139 -25.03 1.18 2.93
N ILE A 140 -24.05 0.27 2.89
CA ILE A 140 -24.27 -1.16 2.74
C ILE A 140 -23.68 -1.87 3.97
N GLY A 141 -24.57 -2.38 4.83
CA GLY A 141 -24.16 -2.92 6.12
C GLY A 141 -23.79 -1.84 7.15
N ASP A 142 -23.02 -2.24 8.13
CA ASP A 142 -22.61 -1.43 9.29
C ASP A 142 -21.25 -1.91 9.85
N ALA A 143 -20.87 -1.39 11.01
CA ALA A 143 -19.61 -1.75 11.67
C ALA A 143 -19.53 -3.23 12.11
N ASP A 144 -20.64 -3.93 12.26
CA ASP A 144 -20.69 -5.34 12.64
C ASP A 144 -20.74 -6.29 11.42
N THR A 145 -20.96 -5.74 10.23
CA THR A 145 -20.99 -6.51 8.98
C THR A 145 -19.56 -6.89 8.56
N LEU A 146 -19.26 -8.18 8.45
CA LEU A 146 -17.94 -8.70 8.09
C LEU A 146 -17.88 -9.03 6.61
N GLY A 147 -16.93 -8.44 5.91
CA GLY A 147 -16.58 -8.80 4.53
C GLY A 147 -15.52 -9.90 4.45
N GLU A 148 -15.12 -10.28 3.24
CA GLU A 148 -14.10 -11.33 3.04
C GLU A 148 -12.73 -10.93 3.61
N LYS A 149 -12.37 -9.65 3.58
CA LYS A 149 -11.08 -9.21 4.14
C LYS A 149 -10.96 -9.45 5.65
N GLU A 150 -12.01 -9.18 6.40
CA GLU A 150 -12.05 -9.47 7.84
C GLU A 150 -11.95 -10.97 8.10
N GLN A 151 -12.67 -11.79 7.33
CA GLN A 151 -12.62 -13.24 7.43
C GLN A 151 -11.21 -13.77 7.13
N ARG A 152 -10.57 -13.31 6.05
CA ARG A 152 -9.19 -13.66 5.71
C ARG A 152 -8.18 -13.22 6.76
N THR A 153 -8.37 -12.01 7.32
CA THR A 153 -7.53 -11.52 8.42
C THR A 153 -7.62 -12.44 9.63
N LEU A 154 -8.84 -12.83 10.00
CA LEU A 154 -9.07 -13.77 11.11
C LEU A 154 -8.42 -15.14 10.85
N GLU A 155 -8.55 -15.69 9.65
CA GLU A 155 -7.93 -16.96 9.25
C GLU A 155 -6.39 -16.90 9.38
N ILE A 156 -5.77 -15.81 8.90
CA ILE A 156 -4.32 -15.61 9.00
C ILE A 156 -3.88 -15.49 10.45
N VAL A 157 -4.57 -14.68 11.24
CA VAL A 157 -4.27 -14.52 12.67
C VAL A 157 -4.43 -15.85 13.42
N ARG A 158 -5.51 -16.58 13.17
CA ARG A 158 -5.74 -17.90 13.78
C ARG A 158 -4.59 -18.88 13.48
N ALA A 159 -4.17 -18.95 12.21
CA ALA A 159 -3.05 -19.79 11.81
C ALA A 159 -1.73 -19.37 12.48
N ALA A 160 -1.47 -18.06 12.57
CA ALA A 160 -0.28 -17.54 13.25
C ALA A 160 -0.27 -17.95 14.74
N ILE A 161 -1.37 -17.72 15.46
CA ILE A 161 -1.46 -18.04 16.88
C ILE A 161 -1.34 -19.56 17.13
N GLN A 162 -1.95 -20.40 16.30
CA GLN A 162 -1.77 -21.85 16.37
C GLN A 162 -0.31 -22.28 16.20
N ASN A 163 0.46 -21.56 15.41
CA ASN A 163 1.90 -21.76 15.23
C ASN A 163 2.75 -21.07 16.31
N ARG A 164 2.14 -20.52 17.37
CA ARG A 164 2.81 -19.75 18.43
C ARG A 164 3.51 -18.49 17.91
N GLU A 165 3.01 -17.93 16.83
CA GLU A 165 3.47 -16.66 16.25
C GLU A 165 2.55 -15.52 16.70
N ARG A 166 3.06 -14.30 16.70
CA ARG A 166 2.26 -13.09 16.92
C ARG A 166 1.98 -12.39 15.57
N ALA A 167 0.82 -11.76 15.50
CA ALA A 167 0.40 -11.05 14.29
C ALA A 167 0.44 -9.53 14.46
N LEU A 168 0.87 -8.84 13.40
CA LEU A 168 0.89 -7.40 13.31
C LEU A 168 -0.01 -6.97 12.14
N ILE A 169 -1.07 -6.20 12.43
CA ILE A 169 -2.02 -5.75 11.41
C ILE A 169 -1.83 -4.28 11.13
N TYR A 170 -1.54 -3.96 9.89
CA TYR A 170 -1.41 -2.59 9.40
C TYR A 170 -2.71 -2.09 8.78
N THR A 171 -3.15 -0.92 9.25
CA THR A 171 -4.31 -0.20 8.70
C THR A 171 -3.89 1.23 8.36
N SER A 172 -3.99 1.61 7.10
CA SER A 172 -3.57 2.95 6.64
C SER A 172 -4.59 4.04 6.92
N TRP A 173 -5.87 3.69 7.03
CA TRP A 173 -6.97 4.65 7.15
C TRP A 173 -7.36 4.85 8.62
N VAL A 174 -6.94 5.97 9.21
CA VAL A 174 -7.20 6.29 10.64
C VAL A 174 -8.56 6.93 10.90
N ARG A 175 -9.26 7.35 9.85
CA ARG A 175 -10.61 7.97 9.96
C ARG A 175 -11.74 6.96 9.72
N THR A 176 -11.39 5.70 9.53
CA THR A 176 -12.31 4.58 9.40
C THR A 176 -12.41 3.81 10.71
N ASP A 177 -13.48 3.07 10.89
CA ASP A 177 -13.66 2.21 12.07
C ASP A 177 -12.88 0.91 11.99
N SER A 178 -12.09 0.70 10.91
CA SER A 178 -11.41 -0.57 10.62
C SER A 178 -10.55 -1.08 11.78
N GLN A 179 -9.86 -0.20 12.52
CA GLN A 179 -9.04 -0.63 13.67
C GLN A 179 -9.91 -1.17 14.82
N GLN A 180 -11.00 -0.49 15.14
CA GLN A 180 -11.89 -0.89 16.23
C GLN A 180 -12.68 -2.14 15.85
N LYS A 181 -13.15 -2.21 14.61
CA LYS A 181 -13.82 -3.38 14.04
C LYS A 181 -12.93 -4.62 14.12
N LEU A 182 -11.69 -4.53 13.65
CA LEU A 182 -10.73 -5.63 13.73
C LEU A 182 -10.38 -5.99 15.18
N LYS A 183 -10.21 -5.00 16.06
CA LYS A 183 -9.97 -5.27 17.48
C LYS A 183 -11.12 -6.03 18.10
N LYS A 184 -12.38 -5.58 17.88
CA LYS A 184 -13.57 -6.25 18.36
C LYS A 184 -13.63 -7.69 17.86
N LEU A 185 -13.53 -7.89 16.55
CA LEU A 185 -13.55 -9.21 15.91
C LEU A 185 -12.53 -10.18 16.54
N LEU A 186 -11.28 -9.74 16.68
CA LEU A 186 -10.22 -10.58 17.20
C LEU A 186 -10.34 -10.82 18.70
N THR A 187 -10.85 -9.85 19.47
CA THR A 187 -11.09 -10.00 20.92
C THR A 187 -12.27 -10.94 21.17
N ASP A 188 -13.32 -10.88 20.38
CA ASP A 188 -14.49 -11.78 20.48
C ASP A 188 -14.08 -13.24 20.17
N GLU A 189 -13.06 -13.45 19.34
CA GLU A 189 -12.44 -14.77 19.09
C GLU A 189 -11.44 -15.19 20.17
N GLY A 190 -11.27 -14.39 21.23
CA GLY A 190 -10.40 -14.69 22.38
C GLY A 190 -8.94 -14.28 22.24
N TYR A 191 -8.56 -13.52 21.19
CA TYR A 191 -7.18 -13.06 21.01
C TYR A 191 -6.91 -11.76 21.75
N CYS A 192 -5.80 -11.72 22.53
CA CYS A 192 -5.34 -10.50 23.19
C CYS A 192 -4.84 -9.48 22.15
N THR A 193 -5.70 -8.52 21.80
CA THR A 193 -5.49 -7.57 20.71
C THR A 193 -5.39 -6.15 21.21
N GLU A 194 -4.34 -5.42 20.79
CA GLU A 194 -4.10 -4.03 21.14
C GLU A 194 -3.96 -3.13 19.92
N ILE A 195 -4.28 -1.85 20.09
CA ILE A 195 -4.11 -0.83 19.05
C ILE A 195 -3.07 0.18 19.51
N LEU A 196 -2.01 0.38 18.72
CA LEU A 196 -1.07 1.48 18.91
C LEU A 196 -1.59 2.72 18.18
N THR A 197 -1.86 3.78 18.95
CA THR A 197 -2.40 5.04 18.42
C THR A 197 -1.37 6.16 18.49
N ASP A 198 -1.61 7.26 17.78
CA ASP A 198 -0.83 8.50 17.80
C ASP A 198 -0.83 9.22 19.16
N LYS A 199 -1.75 8.86 20.07
CA LYS A 199 -1.79 9.38 21.45
C LYS A 199 -0.57 8.97 22.24
N ILE A 200 0.10 7.88 21.86
CA ILE A 200 1.34 7.45 22.50
C ILE A 200 2.51 8.18 21.81
N LYS A 201 3.26 8.94 22.61
CA LYS A 201 4.42 9.69 22.13
C LYS A 201 5.43 8.75 21.47
N THR A 202 6.12 9.24 20.45
CA THR A 202 7.09 8.43 19.69
C THR A 202 8.17 7.83 20.60
N THR A 203 8.62 8.56 21.61
CA THR A 203 9.61 8.09 22.60
C THR A 203 9.12 6.94 23.49
N ASP A 204 7.81 6.83 23.68
CA ASP A 204 7.22 5.89 24.65
C ASP A 204 6.64 4.65 23.96
N ARG A 205 6.66 4.61 22.63
CA ARG A 205 6.04 3.49 21.85
C ARG A 205 6.74 2.17 22.06
N GLU A 206 8.06 2.15 22.11
CA GLU A 206 8.84 0.94 22.36
C GLU A 206 8.47 0.33 23.70
N ASP A 207 8.55 1.12 24.78
CA ASP A 207 8.19 0.69 26.13
C ASP A 207 6.74 0.23 26.22
N TRP A 208 5.84 0.90 25.50
CA TRP A 208 4.43 0.52 25.45
C TRP A 208 4.25 -0.85 24.81
N VAL A 209 4.91 -1.10 23.67
CA VAL A 209 4.85 -2.39 22.97
C VAL A 209 5.41 -3.50 23.89
N GLN A 210 6.56 -3.29 24.52
CA GLN A 210 7.16 -4.27 25.42
C GLN A 210 6.26 -4.59 26.63
N LYS A 211 5.64 -3.57 27.25
CA LYS A 211 4.67 -3.77 28.34
C LYS A 211 3.46 -4.60 27.89
N LYS A 212 2.94 -4.34 26.66
CA LYS A 212 1.80 -5.08 26.13
C LYS A 212 2.18 -6.52 25.77
N LEU A 213 3.38 -6.74 25.23
CA LEU A 213 3.91 -8.08 24.98
C LEU A 213 4.05 -8.88 26.29
N ALA A 214 4.59 -8.28 27.34
CA ALA A 214 4.69 -8.90 28.68
C ALA A 214 3.31 -9.18 29.29
N ALA A 215 2.28 -8.41 28.94
CA ALA A 215 0.88 -8.64 29.34
C ALA A 215 0.14 -9.68 28.48
N GLY A 216 0.84 -10.36 27.55
CA GLY A 216 0.26 -11.43 26.73
C GLY A 216 -0.35 -10.98 25.40
N MET A 217 -0.01 -9.78 24.89
CA MET A 217 -0.48 -9.32 23.58
C MET A 217 -0.08 -10.31 22.48
N GLN A 218 -1.07 -10.76 21.72
CA GLN A 218 -0.93 -11.67 20.58
C GLN A 218 -1.03 -10.95 19.24
N VAL A 219 -1.87 -9.91 19.18
CA VAL A 219 -2.11 -9.14 17.96
C VAL A 219 -1.94 -7.65 18.24
N LEU A 220 -1.15 -6.99 17.40
CA LEU A 220 -0.99 -5.54 17.41
C LEU A 220 -1.62 -4.95 16.14
N ILE A 221 -2.53 -3.99 16.29
CA ILE A 221 -3.08 -3.21 15.17
C ILE A 221 -2.45 -1.83 15.20
N VAL A 222 -1.93 -1.36 14.06
CA VAL A 222 -1.24 -0.07 14.02
C VAL A 222 -1.29 0.57 12.63
N ASN A 223 -1.22 1.91 12.58
CA ASN A 223 -0.96 2.61 11.32
C ASN A 223 0.52 2.48 10.95
N PRO A 224 0.87 2.09 9.70
CA PRO A 224 2.26 1.92 9.28
C PRO A 224 3.14 3.15 9.55
N SER A 225 2.59 4.36 9.43
CA SER A 225 3.34 5.61 9.68
C SER A 225 3.78 5.81 11.13
N LEU A 226 3.17 5.13 12.08
CA LEU A 226 3.58 5.20 13.50
C LEU A 226 4.81 4.35 13.79
N VAL A 227 5.14 3.40 12.92
CA VAL A 227 6.23 2.43 13.12
C VAL A 227 7.34 2.52 12.06
N GLU A 228 7.22 3.43 11.09
CA GLU A 228 8.23 3.56 10.02
C GLU A 228 9.60 3.99 10.54
N THR A 229 9.67 4.60 11.73
CA THR A 229 10.93 5.03 12.35
C THR A 229 11.10 4.47 13.76
N GLY A 230 12.24 3.82 14.00
CA GLY A 230 12.78 3.57 15.34
C GLY A 230 12.15 2.45 16.18
N LEU A 231 11.07 1.80 15.76
CA LEU A 231 10.41 0.76 16.55
C LEU A 231 10.93 -0.64 16.20
N ASP A 232 11.23 -1.46 17.18
CA ASP A 232 11.58 -2.86 17.01
C ASP A 232 10.34 -3.76 17.17
N LEU A 233 10.01 -4.53 16.11
CA LEU A 233 8.82 -5.36 16.03
C LEU A 233 9.15 -6.83 15.78
N ASN A 234 10.33 -7.28 16.24
CA ASN A 234 10.78 -8.67 16.07
C ASN A 234 9.87 -9.71 16.70
N ALA A 235 9.05 -9.33 17.68
CA ALA A 235 8.08 -10.23 18.29
C ALA A 235 6.98 -10.71 17.33
N PHE A 236 6.79 -10.01 16.18
CA PHE A 236 5.75 -10.30 15.21
C PHE A 236 6.36 -10.88 13.95
N THR A 237 5.94 -12.05 13.54
CA THR A 237 6.44 -12.77 12.34
C THR A 237 5.41 -12.90 11.24
N THR A 238 4.14 -12.72 11.59
CA THR A 238 3.01 -12.65 10.65
C THR A 238 2.51 -11.23 10.57
N LEU A 239 2.73 -10.57 9.43
CA LEU A 239 2.31 -9.20 9.16
C LEU A 239 1.14 -9.21 8.19
N VAL A 240 0.11 -8.40 8.46
CA VAL A 240 -1.08 -8.29 7.60
C VAL A 240 -1.30 -6.82 7.24
N PHE A 241 -1.13 -6.46 5.99
CA PHE A 241 -1.60 -5.18 5.48
C PHE A 241 -3.08 -5.32 5.13
N TYR A 242 -3.94 -4.99 6.08
CA TYR A 242 -5.39 -4.98 5.89
C TYR A 242 -5.81 -3.86 4.95
N SER A 243 -5.24 -2.67 5.11
CA SER A 243 -5.39 -1.57 4.16
C SER A 243 -4.04 -0.91 3.89
N MET A 244 -3.81 -0.52 2.64
CA MET A 244 -2.56 0.08 2.20
C MET A 244 -2.77 1.51 1.75
N GLY A 245 -1.87 2.40 2.13
CA GLY A 245 -1.77 3.73 1.57
C GLY A 245 -0.89 3.76 0.31
N TYR A 246 -0.82 4.92 -0.33
CA TYR A 246 -0.06 5.12 -1.58
C TYR A 246 1.44 5.35 -1.39
N LYS A 247 1.95 5.30 -0.15
CA LYS A 247 3.34 5.58 0.18
C LYS A 247 4.16 4.29 0.19
N LEU A 248 4.83 4.00 -0.92
CA LEU A 248 5.69 2.83 -1.07
C LEU A 248 6.76 2.75 0.02
N PHE A 249 7.40 3.88 0.34
CA PHE A 249 8.45 3.93 1.34
C PHE A 249 7.94 3.47 2.72
N THR A 250 6.78 3.97 3.14
CA THR A 250 6.13 3.58 4.40
C THR A 250 5.81 2.09 4.43
N LEU A 251 5.24 1.56 3.32
CA LEU A 251 4.95 0.13 3.19
C LEU A 251 6.22 -0.70 3.37
N ARG A 252 7.28 -0.37 2.63
CA ARG A 252 8.53 -1.13 2.64
C ARG A 252 9.24 -1.05 4.00
N GLN A 253 9.25 0.11 4.62
CA GLN A 253 9.79 0.27 5.96
C GLN A 253 9.00 -0.55 6.99
N ALA A 254 7.68 -0.52 6.94
CA ALA A 254 6.82 -1.25 7.86
C ALA A 254 6.93 -2.77 7.66
N SER A 255 6.93 -3.26 6.41
CA SER A 255 7.01 -4.70 6.12
C SER A 255 8.33 -5.33 6.60
N ARG A 256 9.42 -4.56 6.62
CA ARG A 256 10.75 -5.05 7.02
C ARG A 256 11.11 -4.81 8.48
N ARG A 257 10.17 -4.29 9.31
CA ARG A 257 10.44 -4.06 10.75
C ARG A 257 10.67 -5.34 11.54
N SER A 258 10.07 -6.41 11.14
CA SER A 258 10.22 -7.74 11.73
C SER A 258 11.30 -8.58 11.03
N TRP A 259 11.74 -8.19 9.85
CA TRP A 259 12.76 -8.92 9.08
C TRP A 259 14.14 -8.32 9.34
N ARG A 260 14.81 -8.84 10.34
CA ARG A 260 16.11 -8.35 10.83
C ARG A 260 17.03 -9.51 11.23
N ILE A 261 18.32 -9.23 11.34
CA ILE A 261 19.35 -10.20 11.71
C ILE A 261 19.07 -10.85 13.07
N ASN A 262 18.53 -10.09 14.03
CA ASN A 262 18.18 -10.57 15.38
C ASN A 262 16.81 -11.26 15.47
N GLN A 263 16.09 -11.45 14.36
CA GLN A 263 14.84 -12.20 14.35
C GLN A 263 15.11 -13.67 14.70
N LYS A 264 14.36 -14.24 15.65
CA LYS A 264 14.52 -15.64 16.12
C LYS A 264 13.71 -16.62 15.27
N ALA A 265 12.60 -16.19 14.68
CA ALA A 265 11.74 -17.05 13.89
C ALA A 265 12.39 -17.46 12.55
N PRO A 266 12.08 -18.62 11.99
CA PRO A 266 12.66 -19.10 10.73
C PRO A 266 12.22 -18.27 9.51
N ALA A 267 11.04 -17.66 9.58
CA ALA A 267 10.47 -16.89 8.48
C ALA A 267 9.64 -15.70 8.97
N VAL A 268 9.53 -14.68 8.14
CA VAL A 268 8.58 -13.56 8.29
C VAL A 268 7.69 -13.56 7.05
N LYS A 269 6.37 -13.56 7.26
CA LYS A 269 5.36 -13.54 6.20
C LYS A 269 4.58 -12.25 6.24
N VAL A 270 4.42 -11.62 5.09
CA VAL A 270 3.71 -10.36 4.91
C VAL A 270 2.54 -10.57 3.97
N TYR A 271 1.34 -10.55 4.50
CA TYR A 271 0.10 -10.71 3.74
C TYR A 271 -0.43 -9.33 3.33
N MET A 272 -0.75 -9.15 2.07
CA MET A 272 -1.28 -7.90 1.52
C MET A 272 -2.68 -8.14 0.98
N LEU A 273 -3.71 -7.71 1.73
CA LEU A 273 -5.10 -7.94 1.38
C LEU A 273 -5.62 -6.79 0.51
N TYR A 274 -6.34 -7.14 -0.53
CA TYR A 274 -6.99 -6.18 -1.43
C TYR A 274 -8.28 -6.76 -2.00
N TYR A 275 -9.21 -5.89 -2.34
CA TYR A 275 -10.39 -6.30 -3.08
C TYR A 275 -10.11 -6.30 -4.58
N GLU A 276 -10.52 -7.39 -5.26
CA GLU A 276 -10.44 -7.52 -6.72
C GLU A 276 -11.29 -6.45 -7.43
N ASP A 277 -10.91 -6.09 -8.64
CA ASP A 277 -11.59 -5.11 -9.49
C ASP A 277 -11.82 -3.74 -8.82
N THR A 278 -10.90 -3.32 -7.96
CA THR A 278 -10.96 -2.05 -7.23
C THR A 278 -9.67 -1.22 -7.38
N MET A 279 -9.75 0.03 -6.90
CA MET A 279 -8.57 0.89 -6.79
C MET A 279 -7.52 0.35 -5.83
N GLN A 280 -7.89 -0.54 -4.88
CA GLN A 280 -6.91 -1.22 -4.02
C GLN A 280 -6.01 -2.14 -4.85
N GLN A 281 -6.59 -2.94 -5.76
CA GLN A 281 -5.82 -3.78 -6.69
C GLN A 281 -4.89 -2.95 -7.56
N LYS A 282 -5.37 -1.84 -8.13
CA LYS A 282 -4.56 -0.94 -8.94
C LYS A 282 -3.41 -0.33 -8.14
N CYS A 283 -3.69 0.10 -6.92
CA CYS A 283 -2.68 0.62 -6.01
C CYS A 283 -1.58 -0.42 -5.75
N LEU A 284 -1.95 -1.66 -5.43
CA LEU A 284 -1.00 -2.74 -5.17
C LEU A 284 -0.14 -3.05 -6.39
N LYS A 285 -0.72 -3.11 -7.59
CA LYS A 285 0.01 -3.30 -8.85
C LYS A 285 1.02 -2.18 -9.12
N LEU A 286 0.61 -0.94 -8.95
CA LEU A 286 1.51 0.22 -9.11
C LEU A 286 2.61 0.23 -8.06
N MET A 287 2.33 -0.23 -6.84
CA MET A 287 3.35 -0.39 -5.80
C MET A 287 4.33 -1.49 -6.14
N ALA A 288 3.90 -2.62 -6.65
CA ALA A 288 4.76 -3.71 -7.10
C ALA A 288 5.73 -3.25 -8.21
N SER A 289 5.25 -2.50 -9.21
CA SER A 289 6.10 -1.89 -10.23
C SER A 289 7.16 -0.96 -9.63
N LYS A 290 6.77 -0.11 -8.69
CA LYS A 290 7.70 0.81 -8.02
C LYS A 290 8.70 0.09 -7.10
N LEU A 291 8.32 -1.04 -6.52
CA LEU A 291 9.23 -1.89 -5.76
C LEU A 291 10.33 -2.49 -6.66
N ALA A 292 9.99 -2.87 -7.88
CA ALA A 292 10.97 -3.34 -8.85
C ALA A 292 12.03 -2.26 -9.15
N VAL A 293 11.61 -0.99 -9.29
CA VAL A 293 12.54 0.15 -9.45
C VAL A 293 13.42 0.36 -8.22
N ALA A 294 12.84 0.28 -7.02
CA ALA A 294 13.60 0.40 -5.78
C ALA A 294 14.62 -0.73 -5.64
N GLY A 295 14.30 -1.95 -6.09
CA GLY A 295 15.22 -3.08 -6.15
C GLY A 295 16.46 -2.80 -7.00
N LEU A 296 16.32 -2.08 -8.12
CA LEU A 296 17.48 -1.67 -8.92
C LEU A 296 18.47 -0.79 -8.15
N ILE A 297 17.93 0.17 -7.41
CA ILE A 297 18.76 1.08 -6.59
C ILE A 297 19.45 0.30 -5.46
N GLU A 298 18.87 -0.80 -5.03
CA GLU A 298 19.43 -1.71 -4.02
C GLU A 298 20.36 -2.79 -4.63
N GLY A 299 20.58 -2.79 -5.94
CA GLY A 299 21.48 -3.73 -6.62
C GLY A 299 20.81 -4.94 -7.25
N ASN A 300 19.49 -5.09 -7.14
CA ASN A 300 18.71 -6.13 -7.79
C ASN A 300 18.34 -5.69 -9.21
N PHE A 301 19.17 -6.00 -10.19
CA PHE A 301 18.97 -5.59 -11.57
C PHE A 301 17.94 -6.49 -12.27
N SER A 302 16.83 -5.90 -12.72
CA SER A 302 15.83 -6.57 -13.55
C SER A 302 15.45 -5.70 -14.74
N GLU A 303 15.05 -6.33 -15.85
CA GLU A 303 14.59 -5.61 -17.05
C GLU A 303 13.31 -4.82 -16.73
N GLU A 304 12.40 -5.38 -15.94
CA GLU A 304 11.17 -4.74 -15.51
C GLU A 304 11.45 -3.50 -14.64
N GLY A 305 12.45 -3.55 -13.78
CA GLY A 305 12.87 -2.42 -12.97
C GLY A 305 13.44 -1.29 -13.83
N LEU A 306 14.27 -1.59 -14.83
CA LEU A 306 14.81 -0.60 -15.77
C LEU A 306 13.68 0.04 -16.62
N ALA A 307 12.71 -0.75 -17.09
CA ALA A 307 11.55 -0.24 -17.79
C ALA A 307 10.68 0.66 -16.90
N ALA A 308 10.43 0.26 -15.65
CA ALA A 308 9.65 1.02 -14.69
C ALA A 308 10.34 2.33 -14.24
N MET A 309 11.67 2.43 -14.31
CA MET A 309 12.40 3.69 -14.06
C MET A 309 12.03 4.80 -15.04
N SER A 310 11.65 4.45 -16.26
CA SER A 310 11.25 5.40 -17.30
C SER A 310 9.77 5.78 -17.25
N ASP A 311 8.95 5.04 -16.50
CA ASP A 311 7.52 5.35 -16.33
C ASP A 311 7.32 6.30 -15.13
N VAL A 312 7.11 7.58 -15.44
CA VAL A 312 7.37 8.70 -14.54
C VAL A 312 6.13 9.46 -14.12
N GLN A 313 5.00 8.83 -14.04
CA GLN A 313 3.80 9.51 -13.54
C GLN A 313 3.69 9.41 -12.01
N ASP A 314 3.18 10.47 -11.35
CA ASP A 314 2.82 10.36 -9.94
C ASP A 314 1.67 9.35 -9.75
N MET A 315 1.57 8.77 -8.54
CA MET A 315 0.61 7.71 -8.25
C MET A 315 -0.83 8.12 -8.56
N THR A 316 -1.21 9.37 -8.26
CA THR A 316 -2.56 9.89 -8.49
C THR A 316 -2.88 9.96 -9.97
N SER A 317 -1.95 10.46 -10.79
CA SER A 317 -2.09 10.54 -12.24
C SER A 317 -2.14 9.17 -12.90
N GLN A 318 -1.33 8.22 -12.44
CA GLN A 318 -1.37 6.83 -12.89
C GLN A 318 -2.70 6.17 -12.55
N MET A 319 -3.19 6.31 -11.31
CA MET A 319 -4.48 5.76 -10.90
C MET A 319 -5.66 6.36 -11.68
N ALA A 320 -5.62 7.67 -11.98
CA ALA A 320 -6.64 8.31 -12.81
C ALA A 320 -6.65 7.78 -14.24
N LYS A 321 -5.46 7.55 -14.82
CA LYS A 321 -5.30 6.97 -16.15
C LYS A 321 -5.82 5.53 -16.20
N GLU A 322 -5.45 4.72 -15.23
CA GLU A 322 -5.93 3.34 -15.08
C GLU A 322 -7.46 3.27 -14.93
N LEU A 323 -8.04 4.18 -14.16
CA LEU A 323 -9.49 4.30 -14.03
C LEU A 323 -10.18 4.60 -15.36
N MET A 324 -9.59 5.48 -16.19
CA MET A 324 -10.11 5.82 -17.53
C MET A 324 -10.05 4.64 -18.51
N LEU A 325 -9.03 3.78 -18.39
CA LEU A 325 -8.82 2.60 -19.24
C LEU A 325 -9.69 1.40 -18.79
N GLY A 326 -10.24 1.46 -17.60
CA GLY A 326 -11.03 0.39 -16.99
C GLY A 326 -10.16 -0.59 -16.17
N ILE A 327 -10.77 -1.10 -15.08
CA ILE A 327 -10.10 -2.02 -14.17
C ILE A 327 -10.26 -3.45 -14.72
N ARG A 328 -9.26 -3.93 -15.43
CA ARG A 328 -9.19 -5.32 -15.93
C ARG A 328 -7.76 -5.84 -15.84
N ASP A 329 -7.31 -6.13 -14.61
CA ASP A 329 -5.99 -6.69 -14.39
C ASP A 329 -6.05 -8.11 -13.89
N ASN A 330 -5.08 -8.91 -14.32
CA ASN A 330 -4.97 -10.30 -13.91
C ASN A 330 -4.32 -10.40 -12.53
N VAL A 331 -4.93 -11.15 -11.62
CA VAL A 331 -4.42 -11.37 -10.26
C VAL A 331 -3.05 -12.08 -10.29
N GLU A 332 -2.83 -12.92 -11.30
CA GLU A 332 -1.56 -13.65 -11.48
C GLU A 332 -0.36 -12.72 -11.64
N ASP A 333 -0.54 -11.56 -12.30
CA ASP A 333 0.55 -10.59 -12.50
C ASP A 333 1.04 -9.99 -11.17
N ILE A 334 0.13 -9.72 -10.24
CA ILE A 334 0.46 -9.17 -8.92
C ILE A 334 1.22 -10.21 -8.09
N ALA A 335 0.71 -11.44 -8.03
CA ALA A 335 1.34 -12.51 -7.28
C ALA A 335 2.75 -12.83 -7.81
N ALA A 336 2.93 -12.86 -9.13
CA ALA A 336 4.22 -13.08 -9.76
C ALA A 336 5.23 -11.97 -9.44
N ALA A 337 4.78 -10.70 -9.41
CA ALA A 337 5.63 -9.56 -9.07
C ALA A 337 6.12 -9.62 -7.61
N PHE A 338 5.24 -10.00 -6.67
CA PHE A 338 5.63 -10.13 -5.26
C PHE A 338 6.47 -11.38 -4.98
N LYS A 339 6.24 -12.49 -5.70
CA LYS A 339 7.04 -13.70 -5.56
C LYS A 339 8.52 -13.48 -5.91
N LYS A 340 8.82 -12.59 -6.85
CA LYS A 340 10.21 -12.22 -7.19
C LYS A 340 10.95 -11.50 -6.05
N MET A 341 10.25 -11.02 -5.04
CA MET A 341 10.81 -10.32 -3.88
C MET A 341 10.97 -11.21 -2.64
N ALA A 342 10.58 -12.49 -2.76
CA ALA A 342 10.77 -13.45 -1.69
C ALA A 342 12.26 -13.74 -1.47
N PHE A 343 12.62 -13.96 -0.22
CA PHE A 343 13.96 -14.38 0.19
C PHE A 343 13.86 -15.68 0.96
N GLU A 344 14.42 -16.74 0.39
CA GLU A 344 14.46 -18.06 1.02
C GLU A 344 15.83 -18.30 1.67
N ASN A 345 15.83 -18.72 2.91
CA ASN A 345 17.05 -19.08 3.64
C ASN A 345 16.85 -20.39 4.42
N PRO A 346 16.92 -21.54 3.75
CA PRO A 346 16.75 -22.85 4.40
C PRO A 346 17.87 -23.19 5.39
N ASP A 347 19.06 -22.64 5.18
CA ASP A 347 20.27 -22.95 5.97
C ASP A 347 20.55 -21.88 7.05
N ARG A 348 19.51 -21.22 7.53
CA ARG A 348 19.65 -20.16 8.50
C ARG A 348 20.31 -20.61 9.80
N GLU A 349 21.34 -19.88 10.20
CA GLU A 349 21.90 -19.95 11.55
C GLU A 349 21.13 -19.01 12.48
N VAL A 350 20.43 -19.57 13.48
CA VAL A 350 19.71 -18.76 14.46
C VAL A 350 20.73 -18.16 15.44
N PRO A 351 20.76 -16.84 15.63
CA PRO A 351 21.65 -16.23 16.62
C PRO A 351 21.40 -16.78 18.03
N ASP A 352 22.47 -17.07 18.74
CA ASP A 352 22.41 -17.50 20.15
C ASP A 352 22.02 -16.29 21.01
N VAL A 353 20.74 -16.11 21.29
CA VAL A 353 20.20 -15.03 22.13
C VAL A 353 19.54 -15.68 23.35
N PRO A 354 19.78 -15.19 24.56
CA PRO A 354 19.25 -15.80 25.79
C PRO A 354 17.72 -15.97 25.73
N ALA A 355 17.27 -17.10 26.32
CA ALA A 355 15.91 -17.63 26.18
C ALA A 355 14.81 -16.87 26.97
N GLU A 356 14.87 -15.55 27.11
CA GLU A 356 13.94 -14.80 27.96
C GLU A 356 12.58 -14.44 27.42
N GLU A 357 12.22 -14.79 26.16
CA GLU A 357 10.91 -14.46 25.62
C GLU A 357 10.26 -15.57 24.79
N THR A 358 10.07 -16.73 25.38
CA THR A 358 9.13 -17.70 24.77
C THR A 358 7.70 -17.33 25.14
N PHE A 359 6.90 -16.99 24.14
CA PHE A 359 5.45 -16.88 24.27
C PHE A 359 4.89 -18.24 24.72
N LEU A 360 4.32 -18.28 25.90
CA LEU A 360 3.49 -19.39 26.38
C LEU A 360 2.03 -18.95 26.21
N PRO A 361 1.19 -19.70 25.48
CA PRO A 361 -0.23 -19.42 25.47
C PRO A 361 -0.79 -19.55 26.90
N PRO A 362 -1.78 -18.75 27.29
CA PRO A 362 -2.50 -18.99 28.54
C PRO A 362 -3.11 -20.39 28.50
N GLU A 363 -3.06 -21.11 29.63
CA GLU A 363 -3.67 -22.42 29.83
C GLU A 363 -5.18 -22.37 29.75
#